data_748763c51bbd128100d142a1a7640793
#
_entry.id   748763c51bbd128100d142a1a7640793
#
_cell.length_a   1.000
_cell.length_b   1.000
_cell.length_c   1.000
_cell.angle_alpha   90.00
_cell.angle_beta   90.00
_cell.angle_gamma   90.00
#
_symmetry.space_group_name_H-M   'P 1'
#
loop_
_entity.id
_entity.type
_entity.pdbx_description
1 polymer ?
#
loop_
_entity_poly.entity_id
_entity_poly.type
_entity_poly.pdbx_seq_one_letter_code
_entity_poly.pdbx_strand_id
1 'polypeptide(L)'
;TTNYGLDLMLVGEAYDQSLWQTIALGALAQKEGLPRQKCALIVSPGWFVDGGEDASTFQTRFSYSLYQAFCDNDAISDETKAYVRQRLGELGIDETKLDSASGSLPQDGLNRIVFSAFDDLSLRRDLQDVRARGIERVDDQAEQTPDWDAMRAEALEYAKTRSTNNDWGVEDGFYSKALAPVLDAAAGSRANETYSDTPEYDDLAAFLQVANECGVDVMVVICPEMGPYYDLLGIDAQTRENCYSHVRQICEEAGAQVCDFSDREYETYWLYD
;
A
#
# COMPACT_ATOMS: atom_id res chain seq x y z
N THR A 1 10.53 -17.40 -4.15
CA THR A 1 10.95 -18.30 -3.04
C THR A 1 12.13 -17.67 -2.33
N THR A 2 12.05 -17.58 -1.05
CA THR A 2 13.15 -17.12 -0.19
C THR A 2 13.85 -18.35 0.39
N ASN A 3 15.10 -18.18 0.84
CA ASN A 3 15.84 -19.24 1.57
C ASN A 3 15.17 -19.67 2.89
N TYR A 4 14.04 -19.06 3.24
CA TYR A 4 13.32 -19.24 4.50
C TYR A 4 11.99 -19.98 4.34
N GLY A 5 11.78 -20.68 3.21
CA GLY A 5 10.54 -21.41 2.95
C GLY A 5 9.31 -20.53 2.73
N LEU A 6 9.51 -19.25 2.42
CA LEU A 6 8.44 -18.31 2.12
C LEU A 6 8.34 -18.07 0.62
N ASP A 7 7.15 -18.19 0.09
CA ASP A 7 6.80 -17.79 -1.26
C ASP A 7 6.03 -16.46 -1.18
N LEU A 8 6.67 -15.37 -1.60
CA LEU A 8 6.12 -14.03 -1.47
C LEU A 8 5.71 -13.51 -2.85
N MET A 9 4.49 -12.99 -2.93
CA MET A 9 4.04 -12.17 -4.04
C MET A 9 3.94 -10.72 -3.53
N LEU A 10 4.75 -9.83 -4.09
CA LEU A 10 4.67 -8.41 -3.80
C LEU A 10 3.68 -7.76 -4.76
N VAL A 11 2.71 -7.03 -4.22
CA VAL A 11 1.68 -6.33 -4.97
C VAL A 11 1.62 -4.91 -4.45
N GLY A 12 1.77 -3.96 -5.33
CA GLY A 12 1.70 -2.53 -5.01
C GLY A 12 2.82 -1.73 -5.65
N GLU A 13 2.61 -0.45 -5.69
CA GLU A 13 3.53 0.54 -6.20
C GLU A 13 3.39 1.82 -5.35
N ALA A 14 4.27 2.80 -5.54
CA ALA A 14 4.11 4.09 -4.87
C ALA A 14 2.72 4.68 -5.17
N TYR A 15 2.06 5.21 -4.15
CA TYR A 15 0.69 5.76 -4.17
C TYR A 15 -0.46 4.74 -4.30
N ASP A 16 -0.21 3.44 -4.19
CA ASP A 16 -1.27 2.44 -4.10
C ASP A 16 -1.77 2.35 -2.66
N GLN A 17 -2.71 3.23 -2.28
CA GLN A 17 -3.30 3.31 -0.95
C GLN A 17 -4.39 2.23 -0.74
N SER A 18 -5.11 2.28 0.39
CA SER A 18 -6.03 1.21 0.81
C SER A 18 -7.11 0.88 -0.21
N LEU A 19 -7.67 1.88 -0.91
CA LEU A 19 -8.70 1.63 -1.93
C LEU A 19 -8.16 0.79 -3.09
N TRP A 20 -6.96 1.13 -3.60
CA TRP A 20 -6.33 0.35 -4.66
C TRP A 20 -6.02 -1.07 -4.19
N GLN A 21 -5.49 -1.21 -2.97
CA GLN A 21 -5.19 -2.51 -2.37
C GLN A 21 -6.46 -3.36 -2.16
N THR A 22 -7.58 -2.73 -1.84
CA THR A 22 -8.91 -3.37 -1.72
C THR A 22 -9.32 -4.04 -3.03
N ILE A 23 -9.21 -3.31 -4.14
CA ILE A 23 -9.54 -3.81 -5.47
C ILE A 23 -8.58 -4.95 -5.86
N ALA A 24 -7.29 -4.76 -5.64
CA ALA A 24 -6.27 -5.76 -5.97
C ALA A 24 -6.47 -7.06 -5.18
N LEU A 25 -6.70 -6.97 -3.86
CA LEU A 25 -6.96 -8.14 -3.01
C LEU A 25 -8.22 -8.88 -3.46
N GLY A 26 -9.34 -8.17 -3.67
CA GLY A 26 -10.58 -8.77 -4.08
C GLY A 26 -10.51 -9.44 -5.46
N ALA A 27 -9.73 -8.86 -6.38
CA ALA A 27 -9.48 -9.45 -7.70
C ALA A 27 -8.60 -10.71 -7.63
N LEU A 28 -7.58 -10.70 -6.75
CA LEU A 28 -6.63 -11.80 -6.62
C LEU A 28 -7.18 -12.97 -5.79
N ALA A 29 -8.04 -12.70 -4.82
CA ALA A 29 -8.63 -13.73 -3.95
C ALA A 29 -9.48 -14.75 -4.69
N GLN A 30 -9.96 -14.42 -5.90
CA GLN A 30 -10.67 -15.38 -6.76
C GLN A 30 -9.79 -16.44 -7.41
N LYS A 31 -8.49 -16.19 -7.54
CA LYS A 31 -7.61 -17.09 -8.32
C LYS A 31 -7.23 -18.30 -7.49
N GLU A 32 -7.49 -19.48 -8.04
CA GLU A 32 -6.89 -20.72 -7.54
C GLU A 32 -5.37 -20.52 -7.48
N GLY A 33 -4.81 -20.47 -6.26
CA GLY A 33 -3.36 -20.37 -6.09
C GLY A 33 -2.83 -19.22 -5.24
N LEU A 34 -3.67 -18.42 -4.59
CA LEU A 34 -3.19 -17.62 -3.43
C LEU A 34 -2.83 -18.62 -2.32
N PRO A 35 -1.54 -18.91 -2.09
CA PRO A 35 -1.17 -19.94 -1.14
C PRO A 35 -1.59 -19.50 0.26
N ARG A 36 -2.47 -20.28 0.88
CA ARG A 36 -2.92 -20.15 2.26
C ARG A 36 -3.69 -18.87 2.59
N GLN A 37 -4.10 -18.09 1.61
CA GLN A 37 -4.91 -16.88 1.82
C GLN A 37 -4.40 -15.99 2.96
N LYS A 38 -3.11 -15.65 2.91
CA LYS A 38 -2.47 -14.76 3.86
C LYS A 38 -1.97 -13.52 3.16
N CYS A 39 -2.19 -12.37 3.79
CA CYS A 39 -1.74 -11.08 3.32
C CYS A 39 -1.03 -10.32 4.43
N ALA A 40 0.05 -9.62 4.10
CA ALA A 40 0.59 -8.56 4.94
C ALA A 40 0.36 -7.23 4.22
N LEU A 41 -0.44 -6.35 4.82
CA LEU A 41 -0.63 -4.98 4.35
C LEU A 41 0.34 -4.07 5.10
N ILE A 42 1.23 -3.41 4.38
CA ILE A 42 2.13 -2.39 4.95
C ILE A 42 1.42 -1.05 4.81
N VAL A 43 1.06 -0.46 5.94
CA VAL A 43 0.33 0.80 6.01
C VAL A 43 1.30 1.93 6.33
N SER A 44 1.26 2.95 5.47
CA SER A 44 1.97 4.21 5.66
C SER A 44 1.05 5.22 6.33
N PRO A 45 1.44 5.87 7.43
CA PRO A 45 0.66 6.98 7.98
C PRO A 45 0.50 8.13 6.98
N GLY A 46 1.45 8.29 6.06
CA GLY A 46 1.39 9.25 4.98
C GLY A 46 0.17 9.09 4.05
N TRP A 47 -0.51 7.95 4.06
CA TRP A 47 -1.77 7.75 3.33
C TRP A 47 -2.95 8.51 3.95
N PHE A 48 -2.92 8.73 5.26
CA PHE A 48 -4.02 9.32 6.03
C PHE A 48 -3.96 10.86 6.12
N VAL A 49 -3.20 11.48 5.25
CA VAL A 49 -3.13 12.94 5.17
C VAL A 49 -4.51 13.54 4.89
N ASP A 50 -4.76 14.73 5.45
CA ASP A 50 -6.01 15.43 5.24
C ASP A 50 -6.28 15.65 3.75
N GLY A 51 -7.51 15.35 3.31
CA GLY A 51 -7.91 15.35 1.90
C GLY A 51 -7.78 13.98 1.20
N GLY A 52 -6.99 13.05 1.76
CA GLY A 52 -6.84 11.69 1.25
C GLY A 52 -6.10 11.60 -0.09
N GLU A 53 -6.37 10.55 -0.83
CA GLU A 53 -5.69 10.22 -2.08
C GLU A 53 -5.93 11.23 -3.20
N ASP A 54 -4.88 11.59 -3.94
CA ASP A 54 -4.96 12.45 -5.11
C ASP A 54 -5.64 11.75 -6.28
N ALA A 55 -6.79 12.31 -6.72
CA ALA A 55 -7.61 11.73 -7.78
C ALA A 55 -6.85 11.55 -9.10
N SER A 56 -5.94 12.46 -9.46
CA SER A 56 -5.19 12.38 -10.72
C SER A 56 -4.17 11.24 -10.69
N THR A 57 -3.55 11.04 -9.55
CA THR A 57 -2.62 9.94 -9.31
C THR A 57 -3.36 8.60 -9.35
N PHE A 58 -4.48 8.48 -8.62
CA PHE A 58 -5.29 7.27 -8.63
C PHE A 58 -5.76 6.88 -10.04
N GLN A 59 -6.25 7.84 -10.83
CA GLN A 59 -6.72 7.59 -12.20
C GLN A 59 -5.62 7.00 -13.09
N THR A 60 -4.35 7.34 -12.88
CA THR A 60 -3.22 6.77 -13.63
C THR A 60 -2.89 5.33 -13.20
N ARG A 61 -3.30 4.93 -11.99
CA ARG A 61 -3.07 3.61 -11.39
C ARG A 61 -4.25 2.67 -11.56
N PHE A 62 -5.41 3.21 -11.88
CA PHE A 62 -6.64 2.43 -12.01
C PHE A 62 -6.52 1.40 -13.13
N SER A 63 -6.70 0.12 -12.78
CA SER A 63 -6.80 -0.98 -13.73
C SER A 63 -8.25 -1.42 -13.86
N TYR A 64 -8.80 -1.28 -15.05
CA TYR A 64 -10.14 -1.75 -15.35
C TYR A 64 -10.29 -3.26 -15.15
N SER A 65 -9.29 -4.03 -15.56
CA SER A 65 -9.30 -5.49 -15.45
C SER A 65 -9.28 -5.98 -14.01
N LEU A 66 -8.53 -5.29 -13.12
CA LEU A 66 -8.56 -5.58 -11.68
C LEU A 66 -9.93 -5.26 -11.10
N TYR A 67 -10.49 -4.07 -11.41
CA TYR A 67 -11.79 -3.68 -10.91
C TYR A 67 -12.91 -4.62 -11.42
N GLN A 68 -12.87 -5.04 -12.69
CA GLN A 68 -13.80 -6.02 -13.21
C GLN A 68 -13.70 -7.35 -12.45
N ALA A 69 -12.48 -7.87 -12.22
CA ALA A 69 -12.28 -9.09 -11.47
C ALA A 69 -12.76 -8.97 -10.00
N PHE A 70 -12.59 -7.79 -9.39
CA PHE A 70 -13.16 -7.47 -8.08
C PHE A 70 -14.69 -7.54 -8.11
N CYS A 71 -15.34 -6.93 -9.10
CA CYS A 71 -16.80 -6.96 -9.27
C CYS A 71 -17.33 -8.39 -9.51
N ASP A 72 -16.60 -9.21 -10.26
CA ASP A 72 -16.96 -10.58 -10.59
C ASP A 72 -16.70 -11.56 -9.42
N ASN A 73 -16.15 -11.08 -8.27
CA ASN A 73 -15.94 -11.91 -7.09
C ASN A 73 -17.24 -12.09 -6.29
N ASP A 74 -17.80 -13.30 -6.31
CA ASP A 74 -19.04 -13.64 -5.59
C ASP A 74 -18.87 -13.70 -4.05
N ALA A 75 -17.63 -13.77 -3.55
CA ALA A 75 -17.37 -13.72 -2.12
C ALA A 75 -17.56 -12.32 -1.53
N ILE A 76 -17.43 -11.29 -2.35
CA ILE A 76 -17.54 -9.89 -1.93
C ILE A 76 -19.01 -9.46 -1.97
N SER A 77 -19.49 -8.90 -0.87
CA SER A 77 -20.87 -8.43 -0.73
C SER A 77 -21.19 -7.25 -1.67
N ASP A 78 -22.47 -7.12 -2.03
CA ASP A 78 -22.95 -5.99 -2.83
C ASP A 78 -22.72 -4.64 -2.11
N GLU A 79 -22.76 -4.63 -0.78
CA GLU A 79 -22.51 -3.43 0.04
C GLU A 79 -21.06 -2.97 -0.13
N THR A 80 -20.10 -3.88 -0.01
CA THR A 80 -18.67 -3.60 -0.18
C THR A 80 -18.38 -3.16 -1.63
N LYS A 81 -18.97 -3.83 -2.62
CA LYS A 81 -18.85 -3.42 -4.03
C LYS A 81 -19.42 -2.02 -4.28
N ALA A 82 -20.56 -1.69 -3.65
CA ALA A 82 -21.18 -0.37 -3.78
C ALA A 82 -20.30 0.73 -3.16
N TYR A 83 -19.70 0.47 -2.00
CA TYR A 83 -18.73 1.38 -1.39
C TYR A 83 -17.55 1.68 -2.33
N VAL A 84 -16.88 0.63 -2.81
CA VAL A 84 -15.74 0.78 -3.73
C VAL A 84 -16.14 1.54 -4.98
N ARG A 85 -17.31 1.22 -5.59
CA ARG A 85 -17.83 1.93 -6.74
C ARG A 85 -18.04 3.43 -6.46
N GLN A 86 -18.62 3.77 -5.30
CA GLN A 86 -18.79 5.16 -4.89
C GLN A 86 -17.46 5.88 -4.80
N ARG A 87 -16.49 5.29 -4.09
CA ARG A 87 -15.14 5.87 -3.94
C ARG A 87 -14.46 6.11 -5.28
N LEU A 88 -14.56 5.15 -6.21
CA LEU A 88 -14.03 5.30 -7.57
C LEU A 88 -14.69 6.46 -8.33
N GLY A 89 -15.98 6.66 -8.16
CA GLY A 89 -16.69 7.80 -8.74
C GLY A 89 -16.23 9.14 -8.17
N GLU A 90 -15.99 9.21 -6.85
CA GLU A 90 -15.45 10.40 -6.16
C GLU A 90 -14.02 10.73 -6.66
N LEU A 91 -13.21 9.72 -6.97
CA LEU A 91 -11.90 9.87 -7.59
C LEU A 91 -11.93 10.12 -9.10
N GLY A 92 -13.13 10.25 -9.69
CA GLY A 92 -13.33 10.66 -11.09
C GLY A 92 -13.11 9.54 -12.11
N ILE A 93 -13.26 8.28 -11.73
CA ILE A 93 -13.28 7.18 -12.68
C ILE A 93 -14.59 7.25 -13.50
N ASP A 94 -14.45 7.09 -14.81
CA ASP A 94 -15.55 7.20 -15.75
C ASP A 94 -16.70 6.22 -15.46
N GLU A 95 -17.94 6.75 -15.37
CA GLU A 95 -19.13 5.97 -15.03
C GLU A 95 -19.37 4.81 -16.01
N THR A 96 -19.01 4.96 -17.29
CA THR A 96 -19.16 3.88 -18.27
C THR A 96 -18.26 2.70 -17.92
N LYS A 97 -17.07 2.95 -17.38
CA LYS A 97 -16.17 1.90 -16.88
C LYS A 97 -16.79 1.23 -15.66
N LEU A 98 -17.27 2.02 -14.70
CA LEU A 98 -17.85 1.50 -13.46
C LEU A 98 -19.10 0.64 -13.73
N ASP A 99 -20.01 1.12 -14.57
CA ASP A 99 -21.24 0.40 -14.92
C ASP A 99 -20.93 -0.87 -15.71
N SER A 100 -20.03 -0.83 -16.69
CA SER A 100 -19.70 -1.99 -17.50
C SER A 100 -19.00 -3.11 -16.73
N ALA A 101 -18.21 -2.78 -15.70
CA ALA A 101 -17.49 -3.77 -14.91
C ALA A 101 -18.44 -4.70 -14.12
N SER A 102 -19.58 -4.20 -13.66
CA SER A 102 -20.59 -4.95 -12.91
C SER A 102 -21.89 -5.22 -13.69
N GLY A 103 -22.06 -4.57 -14.86
CA GLY A 103 -23.31 -4.61 -15.62
C GLY A 103 -23.53 -5.91 -16.37
N SER A 104 -24.80 -6.21 -16.65
CA SER A 104 -25.24 -7.41 -17.36
C SER A 104 -25.87 -7.12 -18.73
N LEU A 105 -25.92 -5.86 -19.15
CA LEU A 105 -26.47 -5.50 -20.46
C LEU A 105 -25.54 -5.90 -21.60
N PRO A 106 -26.06 -6.17 -22.82
CA PRO A 106 -25.22 -6.50 -23.99
C PRO A 106 -24.15 -5.42 -24.29
N GLN A 107 -24.47 -4.15 -24.03
CA GLN A 107 -23.53 -3.04 -24.20
C GLN A 107 -22.39 -3.10 -23.19
N ASP A 108 -22.66 -3.56 -21.97
CA ASP A 108 -21.63 -3.71 -20.93
C ASP A 108 -20.61 -4.79 -21.36
N GLY A 109 -21.09 -5.89 -21.96
CA GLY A 109 -20.22 -6.91 -22.50
C GLY A 109 -19.26 -6.41 -23.58
N LEU A 110 -19.73 -5.50 -24.46
CA LEU A 110 -18.88 -4.88 -25.46
C LEU A 110 -17.85 -3.93 -24.81
N ASN A 111 -18.30 -3.10 -23.86
CA ASN A 111 -17.44 -2.17 -23.11
C ASN A 111 -16.36 -2.93 -22.33
N ARG A 112 -16.70 -4.06 -21.68
CA ARG A 112 -15.73 -4.94 -21.02
C ARG A 112 -14.62 -5.37 -21.98
N ILE A 113 -14.97 -5.85 -23.17
CA ILE A 113 -13.98 -6.27 -24.17
C ILE A 113 -13.07 -5.12 -24.57
N VAL A 114 -13.62 -3.93 -24.81
CA VAL A 114 -12.84 -2.76 -25.22
C VAL A 114 -11.90 -2.29 -24.11
N PHE A 115 -12.42 -2.10 -22.92
CA PHE A 115 -11.61 -1.60 -21.79
C PHE A 115 -10.54 -2.60 -21.35
N SER A 116 -10.88 -3.89 -21.26
CA SER A 116 -9.89 -4.94 -20.96
C SER A 116 -8.80 -5.03 -22.03
N ALA A 117 -9.11 -4.83 -23.30
CA ALA A 117 -8.10 -4.85 -24.35
C ALA A 117 -7.11 -3.70 -24.23
N PHE A 118 -7.53 -2.52 -23.80
CA PHE A 118 -6.62 -1.41 -23.53
C PHE A 118 -5.73 -1.68 -22.31
N ASP A 119 -6.31 -2.21 -21.23
CA ASP A 119 -5.56 -2.61 -20.04
C ASP A 119 -4.50 -3.68 -20.36
N ASP A 120 -4.89 -4.72 -21.12
CA ASP A 120 -3.99 -5.78 -21.56
C ASP A 120 -2.80 -5.26 -22.38
N LEU A 121 -3.01 -4.24 -23.19
CA LEU A 121 -1.92 -3.62 -23.95
C LEU A 121 -0.92 -2.90 -23.03
N SER A 122 -1.41 -2.19 -22.02
CA SER A 122 -0.57 -1.55 -21.00
C SER A 122 0.22 -2.59 -20.22
N LEU A 123 -0.47 -3.59 -19.65
CA LEU A 123 0.13 -4.67 -18.87
C LEU A 123 1.20 -5.46 -19.65
N ARG A 124 0.98 -5.71 -20.95
CA ARG A 124 1.97 -6.38 -21.80
C ARG A 124 3.24 -5.55 -21.98
N ARG A 125 3.10 -4.24 -22.07
CA ARG A 125 4.23 -3.31 -22.16
C ARG A 125 5.03 -3.33 -20.85
N ASP A 126 4.36 -3.22 -19.71
CA ASP A 126 4.98 -3.23 -18.39
C ASP A 126 5.68 -4.57 -18.11
N LEU A 127 5.05 -5.69 -18.49
CA LEU A 127 5.67 -7.02 -18.41
C LEU A 127 6.91 -7.16 -19.31
N GLN A 128 6.96 -6.50 -20.47
CA GLN A 128 8.17 -6.47 -21.30
C GLN A 128 9.30 -5.72 -20.61
N ASP A 129 8.99 -4.60 -19.97
CA ASP A 129 9.97 -3.80 -19.23
C ASP A 129 10.50 -4.54 -18.00
N VAL A 130 9.64 -5.22 -17.25
CA VAL A 130 10.04 -6.08 -16.12
C VAL A 130 10.95 -7.23 -16.59
N ARG A 131 10.58 -7.90 -17.67
CA ARG A 131 11.41 -8.98 -18.26
C ARG A 131 12.75 -8.47 -18.77
N ALA A 132 12.79 -7.28 -19.34
CA ALA A 132 14.03 -6.66 -19.81
C ALA A 132 14.99 -6.30 -18.66
N ARG A 133 14.47 -6.06 -17.44
CA ARG A 133 15.28 -5.81 -16.25
C ARG A 133 15.94 -7.06 -15.67
N GLY A 134 15.61 -8.25 -16.16
CA GLY A 134 16.33 -9.50 -15.92
C GLY A 134 16.37 -9.93 -14.44
N ILE A 135 15.24 -9.92 -13.74
CA ILE A 135 15.17 -10.51 -12.40
C ILE A 135 15.30 -12.02 -12.56
N GLU A 136 16.47 -12.55 -12.26
CA GLU A 136 16.67 -13.99 -12.17
C GLU A 136 15.86 -14.55 -10.99
N ARG A 137 15.07 -15.57 -11.28
CA ARG A 137 14.41 -16.36 -10.25
C ARG A 137 15.49 -17.19 -9.57
N VAL A 138 15.71 -16.95 -8.29
CA VAL A 138 16.62 -17.78 -7.49
C VAL A 138 15.94 -19.11 -7.26
N ASP A 139 16.59 -20.21 -7.67
CA ASP A 139 16.11 -21.58 -7.39
C ASP A 139 16.02 -21.81 -5.88
N ASP A 140 15.08 -22.67 -5.47
CA ASP A 140 14.87 -23.05 -4.08
C ASP A 140 16.18 -23.52 -3.45
N GLN A 141 16.67 -22.77 -2.50
CA GLN A 141 17.78 -23.17 -1.64
C GLN A 141 17.20 -23.86 -0.41
N ALA A 142 18.03 -24.67 0.26
CA ALA A 142 17.63 -25.34 1.49
C ALA A 142 17.12 -24.32 2.51
N GLU A 143 16.00 -24.65 3.16
CA GLU A 143 15.42 -23.81 4.22
C GLU A 143 16.46 -23.49 5.28
N GLN A 144 16.61 -22.21 5.55
CA GLN A 144 17.46 -21.70 6.62
C GLN A 144 16.59 -21.09 7.71
N THR A 145 16.96 -21.28 8.93
CA THR A 145 16.37 -20.53 10.05
C THR A 145 17.02 -19.15 10.09
N PRO A 146 16.26 -18.04 10.00
CA PRO A 146 16.83 -16.71 10.07
C PRO A 146 17.49 -16.46 11.44
N ASP A 147 18.72 -15.99 11.44
CA ASP A 147 19.33 -15.39 12.61
C ASP A 147 19.03 -13.88 12.59
N TRP A 148 17.90 -13.51 13.16
CA TRP A 148 17.43 -12.12 13.15
C TRP A 148 18.38 -11.15 13.86
N ASP A 149 19.07 -11.61 14.91
CA ASP A 149 20.00 -10.76 15.66
C ASP A 149 21.25 -10.47 14.83
N ALA A 150 21.80 -11.50 14.18
CA ALA A 150 22.94 -11.32 13.28
C ALA A 150 22.56 -10.44 12.07
N MET A 151 21.40 -10.67 11.46
CA MET A 151 20.90 -9.88 10.32
C MET A 151 20.67 -8.41 10.71
N ARG A 152 20.11 -8.16 11.90
CA ARG A 152 19.92 -6.80 12.42
C ARG A 152 21.26 -6.11 12.68
N ALA A 153 22.22 -6.80 13.26
CA ALA A 153 23.55 -6.24 13.52
C ALA A 153 24.26 -5.88 12.21
N GLU A 154 24.21 -6.74 11.19
CA GLU A 154 24.77 -6.48 9.87
C GLU A 154 24.08 -5.30 9.18
N ALA A 155 22.75 -5.24 9.20
CA ALA A 155 21.99 -4.14 8.63
C ALA A 155 22.32 -2.80 9.29
N LEU A 156 22.47 -2.77 10.61
CA LEU A 156 22.84 -1.58 11.37
C LEU A 156 24.25 -1.08 11.00
N GLU A 157 25.23 -1.99 10.93
CA GLU A 157 26.58 -1.62 10.50
C GLU A 157 26.60 -1.12 9.04
N TYR A 158 25.84 -1.76 8.15
CA TYR A 158 25.69 -1.29 6.78
C TYR A 158 25.07 0.13 6.74
N ALA A 159 23.98 0.38 7.46
CA ALA A 159 23.33 1.68 7.53
C ALA A 159 24.29 2.78 8.00
N LYS A 160 25.08 2.55 9.05
CA LYS A 160 26.09 3.49 9.54
C LYS A 160 27.14 3.86 8.49
N THR A 161 27.51 2.93 7.61
CA THR A 161 28.45 3.23 6.51
C THR A 161 27.86 4.06 5.39
N ARG A 162 26.53 4.13 5.33
CA ARG A 162 25.78 4.84 4.28
C ARG A 162 25.21 6.18 4.74
N SER A 163 25.25 6.47 6.03
CA SER A 163 24.68 7.67 6.67
C SER A 163 25.76 8.41 7.43
N THR A 164 26.70 9.02 6.71
CA THR A 164 27.94 9.61 7.27
C THR A 164 27.94 11.14 7.24
N ASN A 165 27.06 11.77 6.47
CA ASN A 165 27.03 13.21 6.22
C ASN A 165 25.85 13.95 6.89
N ASN A 166 25.08 13.26 7.73
CA ASN A 166 23.92 13.84 8.39
C ASN A 166 23.66 13.17 9.74
N ASP A 167 22.95 13.87 10.61
CA ASP A 167 22.56 13.38 11.94
C ASP A 167 21.17 12.70 11.92
N TRP A 168 20.54 12.59 10.76
CA TRP A 168 19.20 12.02 10.59
C TRP A 168 19.21 10.50 10.44
N GLY A 169 20.38 9.91 10.21
CA GLY A 169 20.50 8.47 9.90
C GLY A 169 20.02 8.09 8.50
N VAL A 170 19.88 9.09 7.64
CA VAL A 170 19.42 8.92 6.25
C VAL A 170 20.61 8.64 5.33
N GLU A 171 20.40 7.86 4.27
CA GLU A 171 21.43 7.55 3.28
C GLU A 171 22.00 8.84 2.65
N ASP A 172 23.32 8.93 2.55
CA ASP A 172 24.07 10.15 2.18
C ASP A 172 23.63 10.76 0.84
N GLY A 173 23.34 9.93 -0.14
CA GLY A 173 22.93 10.37 -1.46
C GLY A 173 21.50 10.90 -1.47
N PHE A 174 20.59 10.24 -0.74
CA PHE A 174 19.21 10.69 -0.58
C PHE A 174 19.17 11.98 0.24
N TYR A 175 19.89 12.03 1.37
CA TYR A 175 19.98 13.24 2.18
C TYR A 175 20.44 14.44 1.34
N SER A 176 21.57 14.31 0.64
CA SER A 176 22.16 15.43 -0.12
C SER A 176 21.29 15.91 -1.29
N LYS A 177 20.58 14.98 -1.96
CA LYS A 177 19.84 15.28 -3.20
C LYS A 177 18.37 15.60 -2.96
N ALA A 178 17.74 14.95 -2.00
CA ALA A 178 16.30 15.02 -1.79
C ALA A 178 15.91 15.73 -0.49
N LEU A 179 16.56 15.43 0.63
CA LEU A 179 16.13 15.95 1.92
C LEU A 179 16.73 17.31 2.25
N ALA A 180 18.06 17.44 2.26
CA ALA A 180 18.75 18.68 2.65
C ALA A 180 18.29 19.94 1.87
N PRO A 181 18.03 19.87 0.55
CA PRO A 181 17.59 21.06 -0.20
C PRO A 181 16.22 21.59 0.18
N VAL A 182 15.38 20.78 0.84
CA VAL A 182 13.99 21.15 1.13
C VAL A 182 13.73 21.45 2.62
N LEU A 183 14.67 21.15 3.52
CA LEU A 183 14.47 21.28 4.98
C LEU A 183 14.00 22.66 5.40
N ASP A 184 14.61 23.74 4.88
CA ASP A 184 14.23 25.11 5.26
C ASP A 184 12.80 25.45 4.82
N ALA A 185 12.39 25.00 3.64
CA ALA A 185 11.04 25.21 3.13
C ALA A 185 10.01 24.28 3.77
N ALA A 186 10.46 23.12 4.23
CA ALA A 186 9.63 22.11 4.88
C ALA A 186 9.24 22.54 6.30
N ALA A 187 10.05 23.35 6.98
CA ALA A 187 9.81 23.73 8.37
C ALA A 187 8.43 24.40 8.56
N GLY A 188 7.55 23.74 9.34
CA GLY A 188 6.20 24.19 9.63
C GLY A 188 5.23 24.14 8.44
N SER A 189 5.63 23.59 7.30
CA SER A 189 4.82 23.57 6.07
C SER A 189 3.52 22.77 6.18
N ARG A 190 3.43 21.86 7.14
CA ARG A 190 2.27 21.00 7.41
C ARG A 190 1.72 21.13 8.83
N ALA A 191 1.92 22.28 9.47
CA ALA A 191 1.46 22.53 10.86
C ALA A 191 -0.07 22.49 11.05
N ASN A 192 -0.85 22.49 9.96
CA ASN A 192 -2.31 22.34 9.99
C ASN A 192 -2.80 20.92 9.70
N GLU A 193 -1.90 19.99 9.44
CA GLU A 193 -2.24 18.58 9.20
C GLU A 193 -2.78 17.94 10.47
N THR A 194 -3.92 17.24 10.36
CA THR A 194 -4.59 16.62 11.51
C THR A 194 -4.77 15.12 11.37
N TYR A 195 -4.57 14.55 10.19
CA TYR A 195 -4.88 13.15 9.86
C TYR A 195 -6.33 12.76 10.18
N SER A 196 -7.25 13.71 10.17
CA SER A 196 -8.64 13.46 10.56
C SER A 196 -9.66 13.68 9.44
N ASP A 197 -9.30 14.43 8.39
CA ASP A 197 -10.16 14.74 7.25
C ASP A 197 -9.73 13.93 6.02
N THR A 198 -9.87 12.62 6.11
CA THR A 198 -9.46 11.70 5.05
C THR A 198 -10.42 10.52 4.94
N PRO A 199 -10.78 10.08 3.72
CA PRO A 199 -11.54 8.85 3.50
C PRO A 199 -10.71 7.57 3.67
N GLU A 200 -9.40 7.68 3.85
CA GLU A 200 -8.47 6.55 3.87
C GLU A 200 -8.76 5.57 5.03
N TYR A 201 -9.32 6.04 6.14
CA TYR A 201 -9.74 5.17 7.24
C TYR A 201 -10.88 4.24 6.83
N ASP A 202 -11.86 4.76 6.08
CA ASP A 202 -12.97 3.96 5.55
C ASP A 202 -12.47 3.03 4.42
N ASP A 203 -11.51 3.48 3.61
CA ASP A 203 -10.87 2.66 2.57
C ASP A 203 -10.06 1.50 3.20
N LEU A 204 -9.35 1.73 4.33
CA LEU A 204 -8.68 0.67 5.10
C LEU A 204 -9.70 -0.32 5.70
N ALA A 205 -10.79 0.18 6.26
CA ALA A 205 -11.85 -0.68 6.78
C ALA A 205 -12.47 -1.55 5.66
N ALA A 206 -12.66 -0.98 4.47
CA ALA A 206 -13.13 -1.74 3.30
C ALA A 206 -12.12 -2.80 2.84
N PHE A 207 -10.82 -2.53 2.90
CA PHE A 207 -9.79 -3.54 2.64
C PHE A 207 -9.92 -4.73 3.59
N LEU A 208 -10.03 -4.47 4.88
CA LEU A 208 -10.17 -5.52 5.89
C LEU A 208 -11.51 -6.27 5.75
N GLN A 209 -12.56 -5.57 5.36
CA GLN A 209 -13.85 -6.20 5.05
C GLN A 209 -13.74 -7.17 3.86
N VAL A 210 -13.11 -6.77 2.77
CA VAL A 210 -12.87 -7.64 1.60
C VAL A 210 -12.02 -8.85 1.99
N ALA A 211 -11.00 -8.65 2.82
CA ALA A 211 -10.18 -9.75 3.30
C ALA A 211 -11.02 -10.77 4.10
N ASN A 212 -11.87 -10.30 5.01
CA ASN A 212 -12.77 -11.15 5.79
C ASN A 212 -13.77 -11.90 4.90
N GLU A 213 -14.41 -11.20 3.95
CA GLU A 213 -15.37 -11.80 3.00
C GLU A 213 -14.71 -12.86 2.11
N CYS A 214 -13.46 -12.65 1.73
CA CYS A 214 -12.69 -13.60 0.92
C CYS A 214 -11.96 -14.68 1.74
N GLY A 215 -12.05 -14.66 3.07
CA GLY A 215 -11.38 -15.60 3.96
C GLY A 215 -9.84 -15.47 3.93
N VAL A 216 -9.33 -14.23 3.83
CA VAL A 216 -7.90 -13.93 3.83
C VAL A 216 -7.46 -13.48 5.21
N ASP A 217 -6.49 -14.17 5.81
CA ASP A 217 -5.86 -13.76 7.07
C ASP A 217 -4.93 -12.56 6.82
N VAL A 218 -5.22 -11.42 7.44
CA VAL A 218 -4.43 -10.19 7.28
C VAL A 218 -3.59 -9.90 8.51
N MET A 219 -2.33 -9.54 8.27
CA MET A 219 -1.48 -8.84 9.20
C MET A 219 -1.25 -7.42 8.67
N VAL A 220 -1.67 -6.41 9.44
CA VAL A 220 -1.37 -5.02 9.14
C VAL A 220 -0.05 -4.63 9.80
N VAL A 221 0.88 -4.13 9.01
CA VAL A 221 2.16 -3.62 9.47
C VAL A 221 2.09 -2.09 9.45
N ILE A 222 2.13 -1.46 10.61
CA ILE A 222 2.13 0.00 10.73
C ILE A 222 3.58 0.47 10.71
N CYS A 223 3.97 1.17 9.64
CA CYS A 223 5.28 1.80 9.54
C CYS A 223 5.34 3.06 10.39
N PRO A 224 6.47 3.37 11.04
CA PRO A 224 6.64 4.63 11.73
C PRO A 224 6.98 5.74 10.75
N GLU A 225 6.48 6.93 10.99
CA GLU A 225 7.00 8.14 10.37
C GLU A 225 8.36 8.52 10.98
N MET A 226 9.19 9.22 10.23
CA MET A 226 10.44 9.75 10.76
C MET A 226 10.16 10.93 11.69
N GLY A 227 10.02 10.67 12.99
CA GLY A 227 9.62 11.65 14.00
C GLY A 227 10.33 13.00 13.91
N PRO A 228 11.68 13.08 13.84
CA PRO A 228 12.38 14.35 13.70
C PRO A 228 12.01 15.16 12.45
N TYR A 229 11.72 14.48 11.33
CA TYR A 229 11.30 15.16 10.10
C TYR A 229 9.87 15.67 10.18
N TYR A 230 8.97 14.86 10.74
CA TYR A 230 7.57 15.26 10.91
C TYR A 230 7.40 16.36 11.97
N ASP A 231 8.22 16.37 13.02
CA ASP A 231 8.30 17.50 13.97
C ASP A 231 8.75 18.78 13.25
N LEU A 232 9.72 18.69 12.33
CA LEU A 232 10.13 19.82 11.49
C LEU A 232 8.98 20.32 10.60
N LEU A 233 8.19 19.40 10.01
CA LEU A 233 7.01 19.76 9.22
C LEU A 233 5.92 20.46 10.03
N GLY A 234 5.96 20.35 11.35
CA GLY A 234 4.96 20.89 12.27
C GLY A 234 3.85 19.91 12.65
N ILE A 235 4.00 18.63 12.32
CA ILE A 235 3.09 17.55 12.71
C ILE A 235 3.64 16.93 13.99
N ASP A 236 3.05 17.26 15.13
CA ASP A 236 3.54 16.80 16.42
C ASP A 236 3.26 15.32 16.69
N ALA A 237 3.96 14.77 17.68
CA ALA A 237 3.84 13.35 18.05
C ALA A 237 2.42 12.96 18.47
N GLN A 238 1.63 13.89 19.03
CA GLN A 238 0.24 13.59 19.41
C GLN A 238 -0.65 13.44 18.17
N THR A 239 -0.46 14.28 17.18
CA THR A 239 -1.18 14.21 15.90
C THR A 239 -0.90 12.90 15.19
N ARG A 240 0.38 12.47 15.13
CA ARG A 240 0.77 11.18 14.58
C ARG A 240 0.19 10.01 15.38
N GLU A 241 0.26 10.06 16.72
CA GLU A 241 -0.31 9.02 17.58
C GLU A 241 -1.84 8.90 17.40
N ASN A 242 -2.56 9.97 17.14
CA ASN A 242 -3.99 9.91 16.82
C ASN A 242 -4.24 9.09 15.55
N CYS A 243 -3.41 9.26 14.52
CA CYS A 243 -3.47 8.44 13.31
C CYS A 243 -3.19 6.97 13.61
N TYR A 244 -2.08 6.65 14.28
CA TYR A 244 -1.74 5.28 14.65
C TYR A 244 -2.83 4.61 15.48
N SER A 245 -3.37 5.34 16.46
CA SER A 245 -4.46 4.82 17.32
C SER A 245 -5.71 4.50 16.52
N HIS A 246 -6.07 5.34 15.54
CA HIS A 246 -7.23 5.11 14.70
C HIS A 246 -7.02 3.88 13.79
N VAL A 247 -5.85 3.75 13.17
CA VAL A 247 -5.50 2.56 12.38
C VAL A 247 -5.57 1.29 13.23
N ARG A 248 -4.99 1.30 14.45
CA ARG A 248 -5.08 0.17 15.38
C ARG A 248 -6.52 -0.20 15.71
N GLN A 249 -7.36 0.80 15.98
CA GLN A 249 -8.78 0.57 16.27
C GLN A 249 -9.50 -0.12 15.11
N ILE A 250 -9.33 0.36 13.88
CA ILE A 250 -9.92 -0.26 12.69
C ILE A 250 -9.48 -1.72 12.55
N CYS A 251 -8.19 -1.98 12.75
CA CYS A 251 -7.66 -3.35 12.69
C CYS A 251 -8.24 -4.25 13.77
N GLU A 252 -8.38 -3.74 15.00
CA GLU A 252 -8.97 -4.48 16.13
C GLU A 252 -10.45 -4.81 15.87
N GLU A 253 -11.22 -3.84 15.38
CA GLU A 253 -12.63 -4.02 15.03
C GLU A 253 -12.83 -5.06 13.93
N ALA A 254 -11.91 -5.13 12.96
CA ALA A 254 -11.92 -6.11 11.90
C ALA A 254 -11.32 -7.48 12.30
N GLY A 255 -10.70 -7.60 13.48
CA GLY A 255 -10.03 -8.80 13.94
C GLY A 255 -8.70 -9.10 13.22
N ALA A 256 -8.09 -8.12 12.59
CA ALA A 256 -6.80 -8.27 11.91
C ALA A 256 -5.64 -8.32 12.92
N GLN A 257 -4.56 -9.02 12.54
CA GLN A 257 -3.32 -8.97 13.31
C GLN A 257 -2.59 -7.66 13.04
N VAL A 258 -1.99 -7.07 14.08
CA VAL A 258 -1.24 -5.82 13.95
C VAL A 258 0.22 -6.05 14.33
N CYS A 259 1.13 -5.62 13.46
CA CYS A 259 2.55 -5.48 13.73
C CYS A 259 2.88 -3.99 13.74
N ASP A 260 2.93 -3.38 14.92
CA ASP A 260 3.01 -1.94 15.10
C ASP A 260 4.46 -1.52 15.40
N PHE A 261 5.00 -0.62 14.58
CA PHE A 261 6.29 -0.01 14.74
C PHE A 261 6.24 1.48 15.03
N SER A 262 5.07 2.03 15.35
CA SER A 262 4.90 3.46 15.64
C SER A 262 5.79 3.96 16.78
N ASP A 263 6.21 3.08 17.70
CA ASP A 263 7.15 3.39 18.79
C ASP A 263 8.59 3.64 18.32
N ARG A 264 8.88 3.45 17.01
CA ARG A 264 10.22 3.57 16.42
C ARG A 264 10.49 4.90 15.72
N GLU A 265 9.60 5.87 15.80
CA GLU A 265 9.70 7.17 15.12
C GLU A 265 11.04 7.92 15.32
N TYR A 266 11.71 7.70 16.44
CA TYR A 266 12.97 8.35 16.79
C TYR A 266 14.17 7.39 16.83
N GLU A 267 14.00 6.16 16.33
CA GLU A 267 15.08 5.19 16.30
C GLU A 267 15.96 5.41 15.07
N THR A 268 17.20 5.82 15.26
CA THR A 268 18.14 6.05 14.16
C THR A 268 18.38 4.77 13.35
N TYR A 269 18.46 4.88 12.04
CA TYR A 269 18.63 3.78 11.07
C TYR A 269 17.46 2.80 11.02
N TRP A 270 16.27 3.25 11.38
CA TRP A 270 15.05 2.50 11.18
C TRP A 270 14.53 2.67 9.73
N LEU A 271 13.71 1.73 9.28
CA LEU A 271 12.97 1.88 8.03
C LEU A 271 11.75 2.77 8.30
N TYR A 272 11.81 4.00 7.87
CA TYR A 272 10.71 4.94 7.93
C TYR A 272 9.92 4.95 6.63
N ASP A 273 8.70 5.45 6.72
CA ASP A 273 7.86 5.75 5.58
C ASP A 273 8.31 7.06 4.88
#